data_86e19ca1ac65a851e70fda18ad999b50
#
_entry.id   86e19ca1ac65a851e70fda18ad999b50
#
_cell.length_a   1.000
_cell.length_b   1.000
_cell.length_c   1.000
_cell.angle_alpha   90.00
_cell.angle_beta   90.00
_cell.angle_gamma   90.00
#
_symmetry.space_group_name_H-M   'P 1'
#
loop_
_entity.id
_entity.type
_entity.pdbx_description
1 polymer ?
#
loop_
_entity_poly.entity_id
_entity_poly.type
_entity_poly.pdbx_seq_one_letter_code
_entity_poly.pdbx_strand_id
1 'polypeptide(L)'
;MTILVTGGAGFIGSHLVEYLLVETGESVLVLDDFSTGREGSLPDSNRLELVDGDVCDQESIEDLVERSKSVYHLAAAVGVEKVVDEPLDSLRTNVEGTRYVLDAAAADGTPVFVASSSEVYGKSTAIPFGEDDDRVIGPTSVPRWGYANAKALDEFYALAHHDENDLPVVIGRFFNTVGPRQIGEYGMVIPTFVEQALDDDPITVYGDGTQTRTFMHVHETVEAVHELMNEPEANGRVFNIGSSDSVSINDLAQRVKNLTESESTIEHVPFEEAFDEDFEEPDHRQPDITRLRDTLGWTPDSDLDRILEDVIAERRDDVEVSS
;
A
#
# COMPACT_ATOMS: atom_id res chain seq x y z
N MET A 1 -9.83 23.66 -6.65
CA MET A 1 -8.35 23.49 -6.63
C MET A 1 -8.07 22.04 -7.00
N THR A 2 -6.86 21.70 -7.45
CA THR A 2 -6.56 20.34 -7.92
C THR A 2 -5.71 19.58 -6.90
N ILE A 3 -5.98 18.31 -6.71
CA ILE A 3 -5.20 17.40 -5.86
C ILE A 3 -4.45 16.44 -6.79
N LEU A 4 -3.14 16.32 -6.66
CA LEU A 4 -2.34 15.34 -7.42
C LEU A 4 -2.29 14.01 -6.66
N VAL A 5 -2.56 12.92 -7.38
CA VAL A 5 -2.36 11.54 -6.91
C VAL A 5 -1.44 10.84 -7.89
N THR A 6 -0.20 10.58 -7.50
CA THR A 6 0.69 9.73 -8.29
C THR A 6 0.45 8.26 -7.94
N GLY A 7 0.45 7.37 -8.92
CA GLY A 7 0.02 5.98 -8.72
C GLY A 7 -1.50 5.86 -8.51
N GLY A 8 -2.26 6.83 -9.04
CA GLY A 8 -3.70 6.93 -8.80
C GLY A 8 -4.55 5.88 -9.51
N ALA A 9 -4.02 5.17 -10.52
CA ALA A 9 -4.71 4.06 -11.17
C ALA A 9 -4.41 2.69 -10.52
N GLY A 10 -3.52 2.66 -9.53
CA GLY A 10 -3.21 1.48 -8.73
C GLY A 10 -4.31 1.13 -7.73
N PHE A 11 -4.12 0.05 -6.96
CA PHE A 11 -5.09 -0.45 -5.99
C PHE A 11 -5.51 0.63 -4.98
N ILE A 12 -4.61 1.09 -4.11
CA ILE A 12 -4.93 2.10 -3.08
C ILE A 12 -5.25 3.44 -3.74
N GLY A 13 -4.50 3.81 -4.80
CA GLY A 13 -4.66 5.07 -5.51
C GLY A 13 -6.05 5.27 -6.10
N SER A 14 -6.63 4.25 -6.74
CA SER A 14 -7.96 4.35 -7.35
C SER A 14 -9.09 4.55 -6.33
N HIS A 15 -8.98 3.92 -5.16
CA HIS A 15 -9.89 4.17 -4.05
C HIS A 15 -9.72 5.57 -3.45
N LEU A 16 -8.47 6.05 -3.32
CA LEU A 16 -8.21 7.40 -2.86
C LEU A 16 -8.75 8.45 -3.84
N VAL A 17 -8.58 8.25 -5.14
CA VAL A 17 -9.13 9.14 -6.17
C VAL A 17 -10.66 9.22 -6.06
N GLU A 18 -11.33 8.07 -5.94
CA GLU A 18 -12.78 8.00 -5.76
C GLU A 18 -13.21 8.72 -4.48
N TYR A 19 -12.56 8.43 -3.35
CA TYR A 19 -12.81 9.08 -2.06
C TYR A 19 -12.67 10.61 -2.16
N LEU A 20 -11.56 11.11 -2.73
CA LEU A 20 -11.30 12.54 -2.88
C LEU A 20 -12.35 13.23 -3.76
N LEU A 21 -12.78 12.62 -4.84
CA LEU A 21 -13.81 13.14 -5.72
C LEU A 21 -15.17 13.26 -5.01
N VAL A 22 -15.49 12.32 -4.12
CA VAL A 22 -16.77 12.30 -3.37
C VAL A 22 -16.71 13.28 -2.20
N GLU A 23 -15.70 13.19 -1.34
CA GLU A 23 -15.67 13.88 -0.04
C GLU A 23 -15.20 15.32 -0.13
N THR A 24 -14.29 15.65 -1.07
CA THR A 24 -13.73 17.03 -1.10
C THR A 24 -14.42 17.97 -2.07
N GLY A 25 -15.08 17.44 -3.10
CA GLY A 25 -15.63 18.25 -4.20
C GLY A 25 -14.55 18.90 -5.09
N GLU A 26 -13.27 18.63 -4.87
CA GLU A 26 -12.13 19.16 -5.64
C GLU A 26 -11.94 18.39 -6.96
N SER A 27 -11.11 18.91 -7.84
CA SER A 27 -10.63 18.15 -9.00
C SER A 27 -9.42 17.31 -8.60
N VAL A 28 -9.30 16.13 -9.19
CA VAL A 28 -8.17 15.22 -8.98
C VAL A 28 -7.38 15.09 -10.27
N LEU A 29 -6.07 15.20 -10.18
CA LEU A 29 -5.10 14.97 -11.23
C LEU A 29 -4.37 13.67 -10.90
N VAL A 30 -4.42 12.69 -11.78
CA VAL A 30 -3.75 11.40 -11.63
C VAL A 30 -2.56 11.34 -12.55
N LEU A 31 -1.40 10.95 -12.03
CA LEU A 31 -0.24 10.51 -12.79
C LEU A 31 -0.03 9.03 -12.56
N ASP A 32 -0.03 8.21 -13.61
CA ASP A 32 0.21 6.77 -13.56
C ASP A 32 0.84 6.27 -14.87
N ASP A 33 1.79 5.35 -14.79
CA ASP A 33 2.43 4.73 -15.96
C ASP A 33 1.76 3.40 -16.36
N PHE A 34 0.72 3.01 -15.63
CA PHE A 34 -0.03 1.75 -15.78
C PHE A 34 0.83 0.48 -15.70
N SER A 35 2.00 0.55 -15.07
CA SER A 35 2.85 -0.62 -14.86
C SER A 35 2.19 -1.69 -13.98
N THR A 36 1.33 -1.26 -13.05
CA THR A 36 0.48 -2.11 -12.20
C THR A 36 -0.96 -1.58 -12.12
N GLY A 37 -1.16 -0.31 -12.39
CA GLY A 37 -2.46 0.35 -12.40
C GLY A 37 -3.30 -0.01 -13.63
N ARG A 38 -4.61 0.24 -13.54
CA ARG A 38 -5.56 0.04 -14.64
C ARG A 38 -6.42 1.28 -14.81
N GLU A 39 -6.50 1.81 -16.03
CA GLU A 39 -7.38 2.96 -16.34
C GLU A 39 -8.83 2.69 -15.94
N GLY A 40 -9.32 1.46 -16.18
CA GLY A 40 -10.67 1.02 -15.80
C GLY A 40 -10.96 1.00 -14.29
N SER A 41 -9.95 1.15 -13.42
CA SER A 41 -10.14 1.29 -11.97
C SER A 41 -10.53 2.72 -11.56
N LEU A 42 -10.39 3.70 -12.45
CA LEU A 42 -10.70 5.10 -12.16
C LEU A 42 -12.17 5.42 -12.44
N PRO A 43 -12.81 6.25 -11.61
CA PRO A 43 -14.20 6.65 -11.83
C PRO A 43 -14.35 7.60 -13.04
N ASP A 44 -15.46 7.47 -13.77
CA ASP A 44 -15.82 8.44 -14.81
C ASP A 44 -16.28 9.76 -14.16
N SER A 45 -15.46 10.79 -14.25
CA SER A 45 -15.74 12.10 -13.65
C SER A 45 -15.15 13.24 -14.47
N ASN A 46 -15.93 14.31 -14.67
CA ASN A 46 -15.45 15.55 -15.28
C ASN A 46 -14.50 16.37 -14.38
N ARG A 47 -14.27 15.91 -13.17
CA ARG A 47 -13.31 16.48 -12.19
C ARG A 47 -12.03 15.64 -12.09
N LEU A 48 -11.89 14.59 -12.91
CA LEU A 48 -10.70 13.75 -13.01
C LEU A 48 -9.94 14.09 -14.29
N GLU A 49 -8.66 14.41 -14.14
CA GLU A 49 -7.69 14.51 -15.24
C GLU A 49 -6.68 13.39 -15.07
N LEU A 50 -6.46 12.60 -16.12
CA LEU A 50 -5.52 11.49 -16.13
C LEU A 50 -4.33 11.82 -17.04
N VAL A 51 -3.12 11.67 -16.51
CA VAL A 51 -1.86 11.81 -17.22
C VAL A 51 -1.15 10.46 -17.22
N ASP A 52 -0.97 9.90 -18.41
CA ASP A 52 -0.12 8.73 -18.62
C ASP A 52 1.35 9.19 -18.60
N GLY A 53 2.11 8.76 -17.61
CA GLY A 53 3.49 9.22 -17.43
C GLY A 53 4.24 8.59 -16.27
N ASP A 54 5.57 8.68 -16.34
CA ASP A 54 6.52 8.15 -15.36
C ASP A 54 6.80 9.19 -14.26
N VAL A 55 6.69 8.79 -13.00
CA VAL A 55 7.06 9.62 -11.84
C VAL A 55 8.55 10.01 -11.84
N CYS A 56 9.38 9.34 -12.62
CA CYS A 56 10.78 9.68 -12.86
C CYS A 56 11.00 10.74 -13.95
N ASP A 57 9.96 11.24 -14.58
CA ASP A 57 10.03 12.41 -15.46
C ASP A 57 9.93 13.69 -14.63
N GLN A 58 11.11 14.25 -14.29
CA GLN A 58 11.21 15.42 -13.42
C GLN A 58 10.43 16.63 -13.97
N GLU A 59 10.50 16.90 -15.28
CA GLU A 59 9.82 18.06 -15.88
C GLU A 59 8.30 17.92 -15.77
N SER A 60 7.78 16.72 -16.00
CA SER A 60 6.36 16.40 -15.82
C SER A 60 5.93 16.57 -14.35
N ILE A 61 6.72 16.07 -13.40
CA ILE A 61 6.42 16.20 -11.96
C ILE A 61 6.38 17.67 -11.52
N GLU A 62 7.34 18.49 -11.95
CA GLU A 62 7.38 19.91 -11.64
C GLU A 62 6.09 20.63 -12.11
N ASP A 63 5.64 20.40 -13.36
CA ASP A 63 4.38 20.98 -13.89
C ASP A 63 3.15 20.51 -13.12
N LEU A 64 3.05 19.21 -12.82
CA LEU A 64 1.89 18.64 -12.15
C LEU A 64 1.79 19.11 -10.69
N VAL A 65 2.91 19.23 -9.98
CA VAL A 65 2.96 19.72 -8.61
C VAL A 65 2.60 21.21 -8.54
N GLU A 66 3.14 22.06 -9.45
CA GLU A 66 2.83 23.48 -9.53
C GLU A 66 1.31 23.76 -9.71
N ARG A 67 0.61 22.86 -10.44
CA ARG A 67 -0.84 22.94 -10.67
C ARG A 67 -1.67 22.45 -9.49
N SER A 68 -1.05 21.89 -8.44
CA SER A 68 -1.72 21.16 -7.37
C SER A 68 -1.61 21.87 -6.03
N LYS A 69 -2.68 21.79 -5.22
CA LYS A 69 -2.69 22.33 -3.85
C LYS A 69 -2.15 21.35 -2.81
N SER A 70 -2.11 20.05 -3.15
CA SER A 70 -1.58 18.97 -2.33
C SER A 70 -1.25 17.76 -3.20
N VAL A 71 -0.32 16.94 -2.75
CA VAL A 71 0.13 15.73 -3.43
C VAL A 71 -0.05 14.51 -2.54
N TYR A 72 -0.67 13.45 -3.07
CA TYR A 72 -0.65 12.12 -2.50
C TYR A 72 0.27 11.25 -3.35
N HIS A 73 1.48 11.02 -2.86
CA HIS A 73 2.50 10.27 -3.57
C HIS A 73 2.40 8.79 -3.22
N LEU A 74 1.67 8.03 -4.08
CA LEU A 74 1.47 6.59 -3.94
C LEU A 74 2.21 5.80 -5.03
N ALA A 75 2.74 6.46 -6.08
CA ALA A 75 3.51 5.80 -7.12
C ALA A 75 4.75 5.13 -6.52
N ALA A 76 4.86 3.83 -6.74
CA ALA A 76 5.97 3.01 -6.27
C ALA A 76 6.03 1.71 -7.07
N ALA A 77 7.23 1.21 -7.31
CA ALA A 77 7.40 -0.16 -7.75
C ALA A 77 7.23 -1.09 -6.54
N VAL A 78 6.09 -1.78 -6.48
CA VAL A 78 5.70 -2.66 -5.38
C VAL A 78 5.58 -4.11 -5.85
N GLY A 79 5.65 -5.05 -4.90
CA GLY A 79 5.57 -6.49 -5.14
C GLY A 79 6.95 -7.15 -5.13
N VAL A 80 7.02 -8.30 -4.42
CA VAL A 80 8.30 -9.01 -4.20
C VAL A 80 8.91 -9.45 -5.52
N GLU A 81 8.10 -9.99 -6.45
CA GLU A 81 8.57 -10.42 -7.77
C GLU A 81 9.18 -9.26 -8.56
N LYS A 82 8.47 -8.14 -8.71
CA LYS A 82 8.96 -6.97 -9.46
C LYS A 82 10.26 -6.42 -8.88
N VAL A 83 10.36 -6.36 -7.54
CA VAL A 83 11.57 -5.89 -6.83
C VAL A 83 12.76 -6.83 -7.06
N VAL A 84 12.50 -8.14 -7.19
CA VAL A 84 13.55 -9.15 -7.43
C VAL A 84 13.95 -9.20 -8.90
N ASP A 85 12.99 -9.13 -9.82
CA ASP A 85 13.23 -9.27 -11.26
C ASP A 85 13.76 -7.98 -11.90
N GLU A 86 13.31 -6.80 -11.43
CA GLU A 86 13.67 -5.49 -11.96
C GLU A 86 14.21 -4.55 -10.86
N PRO A 87 15.29 -4.92 -10.15
CA PRO A 87 15.72 -4.20 -8.95
C PRO A 87 16.20 -2.76 -9.23
N LEU A 88 16.78 -2.49 -10.38
CA LEU A 88 17.25 -1.14 -10.74
C LEU A 88 16.08 -0.21 -11.02
N ASP A 89 15.08 -0.66 -11.76
CA ASP A 89 13.90 0.13 -12.08
C ASP A 89 13.05 0.35 -10.83
N SER A 90 12.93 -0.66 -9.97
CA SER A 90 12.28 -0.54 -8.67
C SER A 90 12.94 0.53 -7.78
N LEU A 91 14.28 0.49 -7.66
CA LEU A 91 15.02 1.48 -6.87
C LEU A 91 14.89 2.88 -7.46
N ARG A 92 14.92 3.01 -8.80
CA ARG A 92 14.77 4.28 -9.48
C ARG A 92 13.39 4.90 -9.26
N THR A 93 12.33 4.14 -9.54
CA THR A 93 10.96 4.60 -9.35
C THR A 93 10.72 5.05 -7.91
N ASN A 94 11.12 4.24 -6.94
CA ASN A 94 10.87 4.54 -5.53
C ASN A 94 11.68 5.75 -5.07
N VAL A 95 13.01 5.80 -5.30
CA VAL A 95 13.88 6.84 -4.75
C VAL A 95 13.89 8.12 -5.59
N GLU A 96 14.08 8.02 -6.92
CA GLU A 96 14.14 9.22 -7.76
C GLU A 96 12.77 9.85 -7.92
N GLY A 97 11.71 9.05 -8.10
CA GLY A 97 10.33 9.54 -8.17
C GLY A 97 9.92 10.30 -6.92
N THR A 98 10.14 9.71 -5.74
CA THR A 98 9.86 10.38 -4.46
C THR A 98 10.66 11.68 -4.32
N ARG A 99 11.95 11.65 -4.67
CA ARG A 99 12.80 12.84 -4.61
C ARG A 99 12.27 13.96 -5.51
N TYR A 100 11.89 13.67 -6.76
CA TYR A 100 11.36 14.70 -7.68
C TYR A 100 10.06 15.31 -7.16
N VAL A 101 9.16 14.49 -6.60
CA VAL A 101 7.92 15.00 -6.00
C VAL A 101 8.22 15.93 -4.81
N LEU A 102 9.12 15.53 -3.91
CA LEU A 102 9.47 16.32 -2.74
C LEU A 102 10.23 17.61 -3.10
N ASP A 103 11.19 17.54 -4.05
CA ASP A 103 11.91 18.72 -4.53
C ASP A 103 10.95 19.74 -5.16
N ALA A 104 10.01 19.29 -6.02
CA ALA A 104 9.01 20.15 -6.63
C ALA A 104 8.05 20.74 -5.58
N ALA A 105 7.55 19.92 -4.66
CA ALA A 105 6.64 20.38 -3.61
C ALA A 105 7.29 21.39 -2.66
N ALA A 106 8.58 21.23 -2.36
CA ALA A 106 9.32 22.16 -1.49
C ALA A 106 9.50 23.55 -2.12
N ALA A 107 9.49 23.66 -3.44
CA ALA A 107 9.62 24.97 -4.13
C ALA A 107 8.47 25.92 -3.79
N ASP A 108 7.23 25.40 -3.65
CA ASP A 108 6.03 26.18 -3.42
C ASP A 108 5.38 25.90 -2.04
N GLY A 109 5.94 25.00 -1.24
CA GLY A 109 5.39 24.58 0.05
C GLY A 109 4.12 23.75 -0.07
N THR A 110 3.96 23.00 -1.17
CA THR A 110 2.80 22.15 -1.43
C THR A 110 2.79 20.94 -0.49
N PRO A 111 1.75 20.72 0.33
CA PRO A 111 1.69 19.57 1.24
C PRO A 111 1.78 18.23 0.52
N VAL A 112 2.55 17.27 1.08
CA VAL A 112 2.77 15.94 0.50
C VAL A 112 2.45 14.84 1.50
N PHE A 113 1.63 13.86 1.09
CA PHE A 113 1.58 12.54 1.71
C PHE A 113 2.54 11.62 0.97
N VAL A 114 3.40 10.93 1.72
CA VAL A 114 4.34 9.94 1.17
C VAL A 114 3.95 8.55 1.64
N ALA A 115 3.65 7.66 0.68
CA ALA A 115 3.39 6.26 0.98
C ALA A 115 4.68 5.51 1.28
N SER A 116 4.82 5.06 2.52
CA SER A 116 5.84 4.14 2.97
C SER A 116 5.25 2.74 3.24
N SER A 117 6.01 1.84 3.81
CA SER A 117 5.63 0.44 3.96
C SER A 117 6.09 -0.13 5.31
N SER A 118 5.37 -1.10 5.84
CA SER A 118 5.80 -1.91 6.98
C SER A 118 7.11 -2.68 6.72
N GLU A 119 7.52 -2.83 5.47
CA GLU A 119 8.81 -3.43 5.10
C GLU A 119 10.02 -2.68 5.69
N VAL A 120 9.88 -1.39 6.03
CA VAL A 120 10.95 -0.60 6.66
C VAL A 120 11.41 -1.17 8.01
N TYR A 121 10.57 -1.91 8.72
CA TYR A 121 10.93 -2.57 9.98
C TYR A 121 11.85 -3.78 9.78
N GLY A 122 11.80 -4.39 8.59
CA GLY A 122 12.65 -5.51 8.19
C GLY A 122 12.46 -6.74 9.08
N LYS A 123 13.55 -7.19 9.71
CA LYS A 123 13.62 -8.36 10.59
C LYS A 123 13.40 -8.02 12.07
N SER A 124 12.86 -6.86 12.41
CA SER A 124 12.60 -6.51 13.80
C SER A 124 11.65 -7.53 14.44
N THR A 125 11.91 -7.90 15.68
CA THR A 125 11.08 -8.81 16.48
C THR A 125 10.32 -8.09 17.60
N ALA A 126 10.46 -6.76 17.67
CA ALA A 126 9.72 -5.92 18.62
C ALA A 126 8.28 -5.72 18.13
N ILE A 127 7.34 -6.53 18.63
CA ILE A 127 5.93 -6.51 18.22
C ILE A 127 5.06 -6.06 19.39
N PRO A 128 4.07 -5.16 19.15
CA PRO A 128 3.75 -4.47 17.90
C PRO A 128 4.82 -3.45 17.50
N PHE A 129 4.99 -3.21 16.17
CA PHE A 129 5.96 -2.24 15.63
C PHE A 129 5.53 -0.80 15.92
N GLY A 130 6.31 -0.06 16.69
CA GLY A 130 6.14 1.38 16.86
C GLY A 130 6.90 2.19 15.80
N GLU A 131 6.41 3.39 15.46
CA GLU A 131 7.03 4.21 14.42
C GLU A 131 8.46 4.66 14.77
N ASP A 132 8.79 4.72 16.05
CA ASP A 132 10.11 5.14 16.55
C ASP A 132 11.03 3.94 16.85
N ASP A 133 10.61 2.70 16.54
CA ASP A 133 11.41 1.51 16.77
C ASP A 133 12.59 1.40 15.80
N ASP A 134 13.66 0.76 16.26
CA ASP A 134 14.82 0.45 15.45
C ASP A 134 14.45 -0.48 14.28
N ARG A 135 15.00 -0.17 13.10
CA ARG A 135 14.86 -0.98 11.89
C ARG A 135 15.99 -2.01 11.83
N VAL A 136 15.65 -3.27 11.54
CA VAL A 136 16.61 -4.37 11.41
C VAL A 136 16.57 -4.91 9.99
N ILE A 137 17.45 -4.40 9.14
CA ILE A 137 17.48 -4.73 7.70
C ILE A 137 18.52 -5.81 7.42
N GLY A 138 18.21 -6.72 6.49
CA GLY A 138 19.10 -7.79 6.05
C GLY A 138 20.22 -7.30 5.12
N PRO A 139 21.06 -8.23 4.62
CA PRO A 139 22.23 -7.91 3.79
C PRO A 139 21.81 -7.38 2.42
N THR A 140 22.65 -6.50 1.85
CA THR A 140 22.39 -5.87 0.54
C THR A 140 22.44 -6.85 -0.64
N SER A 141 22.90 -8.09 -0.41
CA SER A 141 22.87 -9.17 -1.41
C SER A 141 21.47 -9.77 -1.61
N VAL A 142 20.52 -9.50 -0.72
CA VAL A 142 19.13 -9.97 -0.81
C VAL A 142 18.26 -8.84 -1.37
N PRO A 143 17.73 -8.95 -2.60
CA PRO A 143 17.04 -7.87 -3.31
C PRO A 143 15.84 -7.29 -2.56
N ARG A 144 15.08 -8.10 -1.83
CA ARG A 144 13.95 -7.67 -0.98
C ARG A 144 14.27 -6.47 -0.11
N TRP A 145 15.47 -6.44 0.51
CA TRP A 145 15.89 -5.36 1.39
C TRP A 145 16.18 -4.05 0.66
N GLY A 146 16.32 -4.12 -0.69
CA GLY A 146 16.40 -2.93 -1.55
C GLY A 146 15.15 -2.06 -1.42
N TYR A 147 13.95 -2.68 -1.53
CA TYR A 147 12.69 -1.97 -1.39
C TYR A 147 12.50 -1.36 0.02
N ALA A 148 12.78 -2.14 1.08
CA ALA A 148 12.70 -1.66 2.46
C ALA A 148 13.64 -0.46 2.71
N ASN A 149 14.84 -0.48 2.14
CA ASN A 149 15.78 0.64 2.22
C ASN A 149 15.35 1.84 1.38
N ALA A 150 14.78 1.62 0.17
CA ALA A 150 14.26 2.70 -0.66
C ALA A 150 13.15 3.45 0.06
N LYS A 151 12.15 2.73 0.59
CA LYS A 151 11.05 3.33 1.36
C LYS A 151 11.53 4.07 2.61
N ALA A 152 12.53 3.52 3.31
CA ALA A 152 13.12 4.25 4.42
C ALA A 152 13.90 5.50 3.98
N LEU A 153 14.54 5.48 2.83
CA LEU A 153 15.20 6.65 2.26
C LEU A 153 14.17 7.72 1.86
N ASP A 154 13.02 7.32 1.33
CA ASP A 154 11.90 8.21 1.04
C ASP A 154 11.43 8.96 2.31
N GLU A 155 11.30 8.23 3.44
CA GLU A 155 10.98 8.84 4.73
C GLU A 155 12.04 9.85 5.17
N PHE A 156 13.34 9.53 5.02
CA PHE A 156 14.43 10.46 5.35
C PHE A 156 14.40 11.72 4.47
N TYR A 157 14.15 11.58 3.16
CA TYR A 157 13.99 12.74 2.26
C TYR A 157 12.81 13.62 2.68
N ALA A 158 11.65 13.02 2.96
CA ALA A 158 10.45 13.74 3.37
C ALA A 158 10.67 14.53 4.68
N LEU A 159 11.25 13.88 5.71
CA LEU A 159 11.56 14.52 6.98
C LEU A 159 12.63 15.61 6.85
N ALA A 160 13.66 15.40 6.02
CA ALA A 160 14.67 16.42 5.75
C ALA A 160 14.07 17.67 5.07
N HIS A 161 13.16 17.49 4.11
CA HIS A 161 12.44 18.62 3.50
C HIS A 161 11.51 19.33 4.50
N HIS A 162 10.90 18.59 5.43
CA HIS A 162 10.14 19.19 6.51
C HIS A 162 11.02 20.07 7.40
N ASP A 163 12.17 19.54 7.85
CA ASP A 163 13.06 20.22 8.78
C ASP A 163 13.81 21.42 8.16
N GLU A 164 14.20 21.33 6.88
CA GLU A 164 15.04 22.34 6.23
C GLU A 164 14.25 23.36 5.40
N ASN A 165 13.08 22.97 4.87
CA ASN A 165 12.28 23.78 3.96
C ASN A 165 10.89 24.10 4.51
N ASP A 166 10.55 23.71 5.74
CA ASP A 166 9.23 23.82 6.34
C ASP A 166 8.13 23.17 5.47
N LEU A 167 8.46 22.15 4.67
CA LEU A 167 7.51 21.45 3.82
C LEU A 167 6.52 20.67 4.67
N PRO A 168 5.19 20.87 4.54
CA PRO A 168 4.23 20.01 5.22
C PRO A 168 4.26 18.61 4.62
N VAL A 169 4.74 17.61 5.37
CA VAL A 169 4.77 16.22 4.94
C VAL A 169 4.11 15.31 5.96
N VAL A 170 3.39 14.31 5.47
CA VAL A 170 2.87 13.22 6.27
C VAL A 170 3.35 11.91 5.64
N ILE A 171 3.83 10.98 6.46
CA ILE A 171 4.35 9.71 5.98
C ILE A 171 3.49 8.57 6.54
N GLY A 172 2.97 7.72 5.67
CA GLY A 172 2.17 6.55 6.05
C GLY A 172 2.88 5.24 5.76
N ARG A 173 3.21 4.45 6.79
CA ARG A 173 3.67 3.06 6.65
C ARG A 173 2.48 2.13 6.54
N PHE A 174 2.17 1.66 5.34
CA PHE A 174 1.05 0.75 5.12
C PHE A 174 1.34 -0.66 5.61
N PHE A 175 0.35 -1.25 6.32
CA PHE A 175 0.31 -2.64 6.73
C PHE A 175 -0.85 -3.33 6.03
N ASN A 176 -0.57 -4.31 5.18
CA ASN A 176 -1.51 -5.18 4.47
C ASN A 176 -2.92 -4.56 4.25
N THR A 177 -2.96 -3.52 3.46
CA THR A 177 -4.22 -2.97 2.96
C THR A 177 -4.85 -3.98 2.00
N VAL A 178 -6.15 -4.25 2.17
CA VAL A 178 -6.90 -5.23 1.39
C VAL A 178 -8.28 -4.69 1.03
N GLY A 179 -8.82 -5.13 -0.08
CA GLY A 179 -10.15 -4.76 -0.53
C GLY A 179 -10.35 -4.98 -2.03
N PRO A 180 -11.48 -4.54 -2.56
CA PRO A 180 -11.78 -4.57 -3.99
C PRO A 180 -10.68 -3.94 -4.86
N ARG A 181 -10.54 -4.38 -6.11
CA ARG A 181 -9.50 -3.97 -7.08
C ARG A 181 -8.07 -4.41 -6.73
N GLN A 182 -7.87 -5.16 -5.63
CA GLN A 182 -6.56 -5.75 -5.35
C GLN A 182 -6.34 -6.98 -6.24
N ILE A 183 -5.20 -7.00 -6.95
CA ILE A 183 -4.84 -8.10 -7.83
C ILE A 183 -4.11 -9.17 -7.02
N GLY A 184 -4.40 -10.47 -7.26
CA GLY A 184 -3.75 -11.60 -6.61
C GLY A 184 -2.30 -11.85 -7.03
N GLU A 185 -1.79 -11.08 -7.98
CA GLU A 185 -0.40 -11.13 -8.41
C GLU A 185 0.53 -10.61 -7.30
N TYR A 186 1.79 -10.96 -7.36
CA TYR A 186 2.84 -10.48 -6.44
C TYR A 186 2.75 -10.99 -4.98
N GLY A 187 2.09 -12.14 -4.74
CA GLY A 187 2.09 -12.79 -3.42
C GLY A 187 1.08 -12.22 -2.41
N MET A 188 0.02 -11.60 -2.89
CA MET A 188 -1.06 -11.07 -2.05
C MET A 188 -1.97 -12.20 -1.57
N VAL A 189 -1.86 -12.58 -0.30
CA VAL A 189 -2.47 -13.80 0.27
C VAL A 189 -4.00 -13.84 0.15
N ILE A 190 -4.73 -12.74 0.45
CA ILE A 190 -6.20 -12.75 0.43
C ILE A 190 -6.75 -12.91 -0.98
N PRO A 191 -6.36 -12.09 -1.98
CA PRO A 191 -6.83 -12.31 -3.35
C PRO A 191 -6.53 -13.71 -3.88
N THR A 192 -5.33 -14.25 -3.59
CA THR A 192 -4.94 -15.60 -4.01
C THR A 192 -5.82 -16.67 -3.39
N PHE A 193 -6.07 -16.61 -2.08
CA PHE A 193 -6.92 -17.58 -1.41
C PHE A 193 -8.37 -17.52 -1.89
N VAL A 194 -8.89 -16.31 -2.13
CA VAL A 194 -10.25 -16.11 -2.66
C VAL A 194 -10.37 -16.69 -4.07
N GLU A 195 -9.40 -16.44 -4.95
CA GLU A 195 -9.38 -16.98 -6.31
C GLU A 195 -9.33 -18.51 -6.29
N GLN A 196 -8.39 -19.11 -5.55
CA GLN A 196 -8.29 -20.56 -5.39
C GLN A 196 -9.58 -21.17 -4.84
N ALA A 197 -10.20 -20.53 -3.85
CA ALA A 197 -11.44 -21.03 -3.26
C ALA A 197 -12.65 -20.93 -4.20
N LEU A 198 -12.74 -19.87 -5.01
CA LEU A 198 -13.84 -19.71 -5.97
C LEU A 198 -13.73 -20.67 -7.17
N ASP A 199 -12.50 -21.09 -7.51
CA ASP A 199 -12.24 -22.06 -8.57
C ASP A 199 -12.28 -23.52 -8.08
N ASP A 200 -12.55 -23.75 -6.78
CA ASP A 200 -12.46 -25.04 -6.10
C ASP A 200 -11.05 -25.69 -6.19
N ASP A 201 -10.03 -24.86 -6.45
CA ASP A 201 -8.64 -25.27 -6.43
C ASP A 201 -8.12 -25.38 -4.97
N PRO A 202 -7.05 -26.15 -4.69
CA PRO A 202 -6.46 -26.20 -3.36
C PRO A 202 -5.99 -24.83 -2.87
N ILE A 203 -6.40 -24.42 -1.66
CA ILE A 203 -5.92 -23.20 -1.01
C ILE A 203 -4.49 -23.47 -0.50
N THR A 204 -3.50 -22.79 -1.08
CA THR A 204 -2.08 -23.04 -0.82
C THR A 204 -1.54 -22.20 0.33
N VAL A 205 -1.24 -22.82 1.46
CA VAL A 205 -0.61 -22.20 2.63
C VAL A 205 0.89 -22.48 2.61
N TYR A 206 1.71 -21.43 2.54
CA TYR A 206 3.16 -21.58 2.60
C TYR A 206 3.64 -21.73 4.06
N GLY A 207 4.52 -22.70 4.31
CA GLY A 207 4.96 -23.07 5.65
C GLY A 207 3.90 -23.83 6.45
N ASP A 208 3.92 -23.68 7.76
CA ASP A 208 2.96 -24.32 8.67
C ASP A 208 1.68 -23.49 8.90
N GLY A 209 1.61 -22.29 8.35
CA GLY A 209 0.46 -21.39 8.44
C GLY A 209 0.24 -20.75 9.81
N THR A 210 1.20 -20.87 10.74
CA THR A 210 1.11 -20.27 12.08
C THR A 210 1.54 -18.81 12.11
N GLN A 211 2.21 -18.33 11.06
CA GLN A 211 2.59 -16.93 10.91
C GLN A 211 1.33 -16.04 10.89
N THR A 212 1.43 -14.85 11.51
CA THR A 212 0.29 -13.96 11.65
C THR A 212 0.43 -12.68 10.85
N ARG A 213 -0.71 -12.18 10.37
CA ARG A 213 -0.83 -10.89 9.67
C ARG A 213 -2.01 -10.10 10.22
N THR A 214 -1.95 -8.79 10.03
CA THR A 214 -3.09 -7.88 10.26
C THR A 214 -3.57 -7.38 8.90
N PHE A 215 -4.85 -7.10 8.76
CA PHE A 215 -5.44 -6.60 7.52
C PHE A 215 -6.32 -5.38 7.82
N MET A 216 -6.23 -4.37 6.96
CA MET A 216 -7.04 -3.16 7.04
C MET A 216 -7.77 -2.96 5.71
N HIS A 217 -9.05 -2.61 5.79
CA HIS A 217 -9.85 -2.35 4.59
C HIS A 217 -9.32 -1.11 3.84
N VAL A 218 -9.27 -1.19 2.51
CA VAL A 218 -8.75 -0.09 1.67
C VAL A 218 -9.51 1.21 1.87
N HIS A 219 -10.83 1.17 2.14
CA HIS A 219 -11.62 2.37 2.39
C HIS A 219 -11.18 3.07 3.68
N GLU A 220 -10.92 2.35 4.75
CA GLU A 220 -10.39 2.93 5.99
C GLU A 220 -8.95 3.44 5.80
N THR A 221 -8.16 2.75 4.97
CA THR A 221 -6.80 3.21 4.62
C THR A 221 -6.84 4.58 3.93
N VAL A 222 -7.70 4.77 2.92
CA VAL A 222 -7.77 6.06 2.20
C VAL A 222 -8.40 7.16 3.05
N GLU A 223 -9.35 6.84 3.93
CA GLU A 223 -9.89 7.76 4.91
C GLU A 223 -8.80 8.25 5.87
N ALA A 224 -8.02 7.33 6.47
CA ALA A 224 -6.89 7.68 7.33
C ALA A 224 -5.85 8.55 6.62
N VAL A 225 -5.50 8.21 5.38
CA VAL A 225 -4.58 8.99 4.54
C VAL A 225 -5.09 10.43 4.33
N HIS A 226 -6.38 10.56 4.00
CA HIS A 226 -6.98 11.88 3.77
C HIS A 226 -7.08 12.70 5.05
N GLU A 227 -7.51 12.10 6.15
CA GLU A 227 -7.64 12.79 7.44
C GLU A 227 -6.27 13.23 7.98
N LEU A 228 -5.24 12.38 7.91
CA LEU A 228 -3.88 12.74 8.29
C LEU A 228 -3.34 13.94 7.50
N MET A 229 -3.64 14.04 6.20
CA MET A 229 -3.24 15.18 5.37
C MET A 229 -3.95 16.49 5.75
N ASN A 230 -5.09 16.40 6.43
CA ASN A 230 -5.84 17.57 6.90
C ASN A 230 -5.60 17.87 8.38
N GLU A 231 -4.83 17.05 9.11
CA GLU A 231 -4.53 17.23 10.52
C GLU A 231 -3.17 17.92 10.71
N PRO A 232 -3.13 19.18 11.19
CA PRO A 232 -1.89 19.94 11.36
C PRO A 232 -0.86 19.23 12.27
N GLU A 233 -1.32 18.47 13.26
CA GLU A 233 -0.43 17.72 14.18
C GLU A 233 0.25 16.52 13.51
N ALA A 234 -0.19 16.11 12.33
CA ALA A 234 0.41 15.05 11.56
C ALA A 234 1.65 15.48 10.73
N ASN A 235 1.82 16.80 10.52
CA ASN A 235 2.94 17.32 9.74
C ASN A 235 4.30 16.96 10.38
N GLY A 236 5.24 16.52 9.54
CA GLY A 236 6.58 16.10 9.94
C GLY A 236 6.60 14.76 10.67
N ARG A 237 5.57 13.93 10.55
CA ARG A 237 5.46 12.68 11.31
C ARG A 237 5.20 11.47 10.43
N VAL A 238 5.62 10.33 10.97
CA VAL A 238 5.39 8.99 10.41
C VAL A 238 4.24 8.33 11.17
N PHE A 239 3.37 7.62 10.46
CA PHE A 239 2.23 6.89 11.01
C PHE A 239 2.19 5.46 10.48
N ASN A 240 1.96 4.51 11.36
CA ASN A 240 1.55 3.17 10.97
C ASN A 240 0.07 3.19 10.58
N ILE A 241 -0.23 2.82 9.34
CA ILE A 241 -1.59 2.71 8.82
C ILE A 241 -1.91 1.24 8.63
N GLY A 242 -2.73 0.68 9.51
CA GLY A 242 -3.06 -0.73 9.57
C GLY A 242 -4.02 -1.05 10.70
N SER A 243 -4.38 -2.32 10.82
CA SER A 243 -5.21 -2.85 11.93
C SER A 243 -4.34 -3.51 13.00
N SER A 244 -4.79 -3.49 14.25
CA SER A 244 -4.18 -4.23 15.35
C SER A 244 -4.62 -5.70 15.42
N ASP A 245 -5.67 -6.09 14.69
CA ASP A 245 -6.27 -7.41 14.77
C ASP A 245 -5.49 -8.43 13.95
N SER A 246 -4.87 -9.36 14.66
CA SER A 246 -3.97 -10.36 14.07
C SER A 246 -4.70 -11.68 13.82
N VAL A 247 -4.46 -12.29 12.65
CA VAL A 247 -4.99 -13.58 12.26
C VAL A 247 -3.86 -14.49 11.76
N SER A 248 -3.92 -15.80 12.05
CA SER A 248 -3.00 -16.78 11.46
C SER A 248 -3.36 -17.03 9.99
N ILE A 249 -2.38 -17.40 9.17
CA ILE A 249 -2.65 -17.75 7.76
C ILE A 249 -3.57 -18.98 7.66
N ASN A 250 -3.46 -19.93 8.61
CA ASN A 250 -4.40 -21.06 8.69
C ASN A 250 -5.84 -20.63 8.95
N ASP A 251 -6.07 -19.73 9.92
CA ASP A 251 -7.40 -19.23 10.22
C ASP A 251 -7.96 -18.39 9.06
N LEU A 252 -7.10 -17.62 8.37
CA LEU A 252 -7.45 -16.90 7.17
C LEU A 252 -7.93 -17.84 6.06
N ALA A 253 -7.16 -18.88 5.74
CA ALA A 253 -7.53 -19.88 4.74
C ALA A 253 -8.88 -20.56 5.06
N GLN A 254 -9.08 -20.91 6.33
CA GLN A 254 -10.35 -21.52 6.77
C GLN A 254 -11.52 -20.55 6.66
N ARG A 255 -11.34 -19.26 6.98
CA ARG A 255 -12.40 -18.24 6.84
C ARG A 255 -12.77 -18.02 5.38
N VAL A 256 -11.79 -17.87 4.48
CA VAL A 256 -12.02 -17.74 3.04
C VAL A 256 -12.80 -18.94 2.51
N LYS A 257 -12.36 -20.16 2.82
CA LYS A 257 -13.09 -21.39 2.44
C LYS A 257 -14.55 -21.39 2.91
N ASN A 258 -14.80 -20.98 4.15
CA ASN A 258 -16.14 -20.96 4.71
C ASN A 258 -17.04 -19.90 4.03
N LEU A 259 -16.52 -18.68 3.80
CA LEU A 259 -17.28 -17.57 3.20
C LEU A 259 -17.55 -17.78 1.70
N THR A 260 -16.67 -18.50 1.01
CA THR A 260 -16.89 -18.88 -0.40
C THR A 260 -17.77 -20.10 -0.55
N GLU A 261 -18.03 -20.85 0.54
CA GLU A 261 -18.70 -22.16 0.55
C GLU A 261 -17.97 -23.21 -0.32
N SER A 262 -16.63 -23.07 -0.47
CA SER A 262 -15.81 -23.89 -1.34
C SER A 262 -15.53 -25.28 -0.76
N GLU A 263 -15.41 -26.28 -1.63
CA GLU A 263 -14.94 -27.65 -1.29
C GLU A 263 -13.41 -27.79 -1.35
N SER A 264 -12.68 -26.71 -1.60
CA SER A 264 -11.21 -26.69 -1.68
C SER A 264 -10.54 -27.36 -0.48
N THR A 265 -9.44 -28.08 -0.72
CA THR A 265 -8.55 -28.51 0.35
C THR A 265 -7.62 -27.38 0.75
N ILE A 266 -7.17 -27.36 2.02
CA ILE A 266 -6.09 -26.46 2.45
C ILE A 266 -4.81 -27.29 2.42
N GLU A 267 -3.84 -26.87 1.57
CA GLU A 267 -2.59 -27.59 1.37
C GLU A 267 -1.41 -26.75 1.88
N HIS A 268 -0.53 -27.40 2.67
CA HIS A 268 0.67 -26.76 3.18
C HIS A 268 1.86 -27.09 2.30
N VAL A 269 2.51 -26.05 1.75
CA VAL A 269 3.71 -26.17 0.93
C VAL A 269 4.90 -25.59 1.69
N PRO A 270 5.97 -26.36 1.93
CA PRO A 270 7.17 -25.85 2.58
C PRO A 270 7.72 -24.62 1.87
N PHE A 271 8.22 -23.62 2.64
CA PHE A 271 8.81 -22.41 2.04
C PHE A 271 9.93 -22.70 1.05
N GLU A 272 10.73 -23.75 1.32
CA GLU A 272 11.86 -24.17 0.50
C GLU A 272 11.43 -24.76 -0.86
N GLU A 273 10.15 -25.16 -1.00
CA GLU A 273 9.59 -25.66 -2.27
C GLU A 273 8.95 -24.55 -3.10
N ALA A 274 8.54 -23.46 -2.44
CA ALA A 274 7.80 -22.36 -3.05
C ALA A 274 8.69 -21.18 -3.43
N PHE A 275 9.78 -20.96 -2.71
CA PHE A 275 10.65 -19.81 -2.83
C PHE A 275 12.12 -20.20 -2.86
N ASP A 276 12.96 -19.34 -3.44
CA ASP A 276 14.41 -19.51 -3.46
C ASP A 276 15.02 -19.45 -2.05
N GLU A 277 16.26 -19.99 -1.89
CA GLU A 277 16.98 -20.09 -0.61
C GLU A 277 17.16 -18.76 0.13
N ASP A 278 17.09 -17.63 -0.57
CA ASP A 278 17.22 -16.27 -0.01
C ASP A 278 15.87 -15.64 0.41
N PHE A 279 14.77 -16.39 0.33
CA PHE A 279 13.47 -15.89 0.76
C PHE A 279 13.37 -15.83 2.29
N GLU A 280 13.18 -14.64 2.82
CA GLU A 280 13.02 -14.37 4.25
C GLU A 280 11.67 -13.73 4.51
N GLU A 281 10.79 -14.39 5.26
CA GLU A 281 9.49 -13.87 5.65
C GLU A 281 9.42 -13.72 7.18
N PRO A 282 9.10 -12.54 7.72
CA PRO A 282 8.89 -12.38 9.16
C PRO A 282 7.68 -13.17 9.65
N ASP A 283 7.81 -13.86 10.77
CA ASP A 283 6.73 -14.67 11.37
C ASP A 283 5.51 -13.81 11.73
N HIS A 284 5.74 -12.61 12.23
CA HIS A 284 4.68 -11.71 12.71
C HIS A 284 4.89 -10.30 12.18
N ARG A 285 3.77 -9.66 11.78
CA ARG A 285 3.73 -8.25 11.38
C ARG A 285 2.48 -7.63 11.96
N GLN A 286 2.65 -6.86 13.02
CA GLN A 286 1.55 -6.16 13.71
C GLN A 286 1.99 -4.72 14.02
N PRO A 287 1.24 -3.69 13.57
CA PRO A 287 1.53 -2.31 13.91
C PRO A 287 1.08 -1.95 15.31
N ASP A 288 1.81 -1.07 15.96
CA ASP A 288 1.24 -0.19 16.97
C ASP A 288 0.57 0.99 16.25
N ILE A 289 -0.73 1.11 16.38
CA ILE A 289 -1.53 2.18 15.75
C ILE A 289 -1.93 3.26 16.76
N THR A 290 -1.28 3.30 17.92
CA THR A 290 -1.60 4.27 18.99
C THR A 290 -1.45 5.71 18.48
N ARG A 291 -0.40 5.99 17.71
CA ARG A 291 -0.16 7.31 17.12
C ARG A 291 -1.28 7.72 16.16
N LEU A 292 -1.68 6.83 15.26
CA LEU A 292 -2.79 7.06 14.35
C LEU A 292 -4.09 7.34 15.10
N ARG A 293 -4.46 6.46 16.03
CA ARG A 293 -5.66 6.60 16.85
C ARG A 293 -5.69 7.89 17.65
N ASP A 294 -4.58 8.25 18.32
CA ASP A 294 -4.53 9.43 19.18
C ASP A 294 -4.57 10.73 18.37
N THR A 295 -4.09 10.70 17.11
CA THR A 295 -4.12 11.84 16.20
C THR A 295 -5.49 12.03 15.55
N LEU A 296 -6.13 10.95 15.06
CA LEU A 296 -7.40 11.03 14.35
C LEU A 296 -8.63 10.85 15.23
N GLY A 297 -8.47 10.29 16.43
CA GLY A 297 -9.56 10.06 17.38
C GLY A 297 -10.42 8.82 17.07
N TRP A 298 -10.03 7.98 16.10
CA TRP A 298 -10.70 6.73 15.78
C TRP A 298 -9.70 5.58 15.50
N THR A 299 -10.21 4.38 15.38
CA THR A 299 -9.44 3.18 14.99
C THR A 299 -10.16 2.45 13.88
N PRO A 300 -9.43 1.78 12.96
CA PRO A 300 -10.04 0.86 12.01
C PRO A 300 -10.92 -0.16 12.74
N ASP A 301 -12.15 -0.36 12.26
CA ASP A 301 -13.15 -1.24 12.88
C ASP A 301 -13.71 -2.30 11.93
N SER A 302 -13.29 -2.30 10.66
CA SER A 302 -13.65 -3.34 9.71
C SER A 302 -13.10 -4.68 10.15
N ASP A 303 -14.01 -5.60 10.48
CA ASP A 303 -13.59 -6.95 10.78
C ASP A 303 -13.12 -7.71 9.52
N LEU A 304 -12.36 -8.77 9.74
CA LEU A 304 -11.78 -9.54 8.64
C LEU A 304 -12.85 -10.18 7.76
N ASP A 305 -13.97 -10.64 8.32
CA ASP A 305 -15.01 -11.31 7.54
C ASP A 305 -15.66 -10.34 6.56
N ARG A 306 -15.89 -9.08 6.95
CA ARG A 306 -16.37 -8.02 6.04
C ARG A 306 -15.36 -7.73 4.92
N ILE A 307 -14.07 -7.62 5.26
CA ILE A 307 -13.01 -7.43 4.25
C ILE A 307 -13.05 -8.57 3.22
N LEU A 308 -13.16 -9.81 3.69
CA LEU A 308 -13.23 -10.99 2.83
C LEU A 308 -14.50 -11.02 1.98
N GLU A 309 -15.67 -10.67 2.55
CA GLU A 309 -16.93 -10.60 1.83
C GLU A 309 -16.86 -9.60 0.66
N ASP A 310 -16.28 -8.42 0.87
CA ASP A 310 -16.14 -7.40 -0.19
C ASP A 310 -15.20 -7.87 -1.32
N VAL A 311 -14.07 -8.54 -0.99
CA VAL A 311 -13.16 -9.11 -2.00
C VAL A 311 -13.82 -10.27 -2.76
N ILE A 312 -14.55 -11.15 -2.06
CA ILE A 312 -15.27 -12.28 -2.68
C ILE A 312 -16.37 -11.77 -3.61
N ALA A 313 -17.11 -10.75 -3.21
CA ALA A 313 -18.18 -10.17 -4.02
C ALA A 313 -17.64 -9.64 -5.34
N GLU A 314 -16.56 -8.83 -5.30
CA GLU A 314 -15.92 -8.32 -6.51
C GLU A 314 -15.46 -9.44 -7.46
N ARG A 315 -14.77 -10.47 -6.92
CA ARG A 315 -14.28 -11.57 -7.75
C ARG A 315 -15.39 -12.37 -8.42
N ARG A 316 -16.54 -12.54 -7.75
CA ARG A 316 -17.73 -13.17 -8.35
C ARG A 316 -18.30 -12.35 -9.49
N ASP A 317 -18.37 -11.02 -9.34
CA ASP A 317 -18.85 -10.11 -10.38
C ASP A 317 -17.93 -10.13 -11.61
N ASP A 318 -16.61 -10.18 -11.45
CA ASP A 318 -15.63 -10.28 -12.54
C ASP A 318 -15.78 -11.56 -13.36
N VAL A 319 -16.09 -12.68 -12.71
CA VAL A 319 -16.33 -13.97 -13.39
C VAL A 319 -17.63 -13.94 -14.21
N GLU A 320 -18.71 -13.31 -13.68
CA GLU A 320 -19.98 -13.19 -14.39
C GLU A 320 -19.89 -12.29 -15.65
N VAL A 321 -19.06 -11.22 -15.60
CA VAL A 321 -18.86 -10.31 -16.74
C VAL A 321 -17.99 -10.94 -17.84
N SER A 322 -17.12 -11.90 -17.47
CA SER A 322 -16.20 -12.56 -18.42
C SER A 322 -16.76 -13.82 -19.06
N SER A 323 -17.92 -14.31 -18.62
CA SER A 323 -18.62 -15.51 -19.11
C SER A 323 -19.76 -15.14 -20.06
#